data_584dc9dc7e8453276a7bb0b20192355e
#
_entry.id   584dc9dc7e8453276a7bb0b20192355e
#
_cell.length_a   1.000
_cell.length_b   1.000
_cell.length_c   1.000
_cell.angle_alpha   90.00
_cell.angle_beta   90.00
_cell.angle_gamma   90.00
#
_symmetry.space_group_name_H-M   'P 1'
#
loop_
_entity.id
_entity.type
_entity.pdbx_description
1 polymer ?
#
loop_
_entity_poly.entity_id
_entity_poly.type
_entity_poly.pdbx_seq_one_letter_code
_entity_poly.pdbx_strand_id
1 'polypeptide(L)'
;MGRLLGFLLCFSSFFISATFADWNILNQRTKSGLKISLKSYCEGWRINVELHNIQGFAVVPEECVSYIGKKDGKDAWLFDIDDTLLSTVPYFKKHHFGGEKLNLTLLEGWMSRGKVPALEHSLKFFDELKSMGVQIFLVSSRREHLRSATTDNLVDVGYHGWTRLILRGPDDELNEVQQYKANVRKQLISNGYRIWGIVGDQYSSFEGLPSVRRSFKLPNPFYYVS
;
A
#
# COMPACT_ATOMS: atom_id res chain seq x y z
N MET A 1 -49.11 47.07 -9.48
CA MET A 1 -47.94 46.80 -8.66
C MET A 1 -48.15 45.42 -8.04
N GLY A 2 -47.47 44.44 -8.53
CA GLY A 2 -47.60 43.08 -8.00
C GLY A 2 -47.19 42.06 -9.04
N ARG A 3 -45.94 41.63 -9.02
CA ARG A 3 -45.45 40.40 -9.64
C ARG A 3 -43.92 40.34 -9.41
N LEU A 4 -43.50 40.00 -8.23
CA LEU A 4 -42.09 39.63 -7.94
C LEU A 4 -42.00 38.81 -6.66
N LEU A 5 -42.69 37.68 -6.62
CA LEU A 5 -42.56 36.73 -5.50
C LEU A 5 -42.85 35.30 -5.96
N GLY A 6 -42.17 34.85 -7.00
CA GLY A 6 -42.39 33.51 -7.56
C GLY A 6 -41.14 32.78 -8.03
N PHE A 7 -39.93 33.28 -7.74
CA PHE A 7 -38.71 32.67 -8.31
C PHE A 7 -37.66 32.23 -7.28
N LEU A 8 -38.03 32.15 -6.00
CA LEU A 8 -37.05 31.85 -4.93
C LEU A 8 -37.30 30.54 -4.17
N LEU A 9 -38.14 29.66 -4.65
CA LEU A 9 -38.41 28.36 -4.01
C LEU A 9 -38.12 27.12 -4.83
N CYS A 10 -37.43 27.25 -5.96
CA CYS A 10 -37.10 26.09 -6.78
C CYS A 10 -35.61 25.65 -6.74
N PHE A 11 -34.77 26.27 -5.90
CA PHE A 11 -33.34 25.93 -5.82
C PHE A 11 -32.92 25.18 -4.54
N SER A 12 -33.87 24.90 -3.62
CA SER A 12 -33.53 24.17 -2.38
C SER A 12 -33.84 22.68 -2.41
N SER A 13 -34.37 22.13 -3.51
CA SER A 13 -34.74 20.70 -3.57
C SER A 13 -33.73 19.82 -4.31
N PHE A 14 -32.60 20.33 -4.77
CA PHE A 14 -31.60 19.55 -5.51
C PHE A 14 -30.35 19.16 -4.71
N PHE A 15 -30.28 19.48 -3.42
CA PHE A 15 -29.10 19.19 -2.61
C PHE A 15 -29.26 18.08 -1.55
N ILE A 16 -30.37 17.36 -1.52
CA ILE A 16 -30.59 16.27 -0.57
C ILE A 16 -31.06 15.02 -1.33
N SER A 17 -30.20 14.43 -2.13
CA SER A 17 -30.38 13.05 -2.61
C SER A 17 -29.08 12.46 -3.13
N ALA A 18 -27.93 12.91 -2.66
CA ALA A 18 -26.63 12.23 -2.83
C ALA A 18 -26.20 11.55 -1.53
N THR A 19 -27.19 11.10 -0.74
CA THR A 19 -26.93 10.33 0.46
C THR A 19 -27.26 8.87 0.18
N PHE A 20 -26.23 8.04 0.27
CA PHE A 20 -26.33 6.59 0.25
C PHE A 20 -26.93 6.03 -1.05
N ALA A 21 -26.20 6.09 -2.14
CA ALA A 21 -26.32 5.05 -3.15
C ALA A 21 -26.10 3.73 -2.40
N ASP A 22 -27.20 3.03 -2.17
CA ASP A 22 -27.22 1.72 -1.55
C ASP A 22 -26.39 0.80 -2.45
N TRP A 23 -25.15 0.52 -2.04
CA TRP A 23 -24.16 -0.26 -2.81
C TRP A 23 -24.49 -1.73 -2.86
N ASN A 24 -25.74 -2.09 -2.59
CA ASN A 24 -26.25 -3.44 -2.80
C ASN A 24 -26.51 -3.70 -4.30
N ILE A 25 -25.48 -3.41 -5.14
CA ILE A 25 -25.51 -3.69 -6.58
C ILE A 25 -25.80 -5.18 -6.86
N LEU A 26 -25.36 -6.07 -5.95
CA LEU A 26 -25.63 -7.51 -6.07
C LEU A 26 -27.11 -7.85 -5.88
N ASN A 27 -27.86 -7.02 -5.14
CA ASN A 27 -29.30 -7.18 -4.91
C ASN A 27 -30.18 -6.33 -5.84
N GLN A 28 -29.58 -5.39 -6.57
CA GLN A 28 -30.33 -4.67 -7.58
C GLN A 28 -30.59 -5.63 -8.77
N ARG A 29 -31.74 -6.27 -8.73
CA ARG A 29 -32.39 -6.76 -9.95
C ARG A 29 -32.69 -5.52 -10.79
N THR A 30 -31.77 -5.16 -11.66
CA THR A 30 -32.09 -4.17 -12.68
C THR A 30 -33.32 -4.66 -13.41
N LYS A 31 -34.29 -3.78 -13.70
CA LYS A 31 -35.48 -4.10 -14.51
C LYS A 31 -35.13 -4.72 -15.87
N SER A 32 -33.84 -4.66 -16.27
CA SER A 32 -33.29 -5.25 -17.50
C SER A 32 -32.79 -6.68 -17.36
N GLY A 33 -32.84 -7.31 -16.16
CA GLY A 33 -32.38 -8.68 -15.98
C GLY A 33 -30.88 -8.92 -16.06
N LEU A 34 -30.07 -7.85 -16.14
CA LEU A 34 -28.62 -7.94 -16.21
C LEU A 34 -28.06 -8.37 -14.85
N LYS A 35 -27.54 -9.60 -14.76
CA LYS A 35 -26.82 -10.09 -13.57
C LYS A 35 -25.36 -9.62 -13.66
N ILE A 36 -24.99 -8.67 -12.81
CA ILE A 36 -23.58 -8.32 -12.63
C ILE A 36 -22.91 -9.48 -11.89
N SER A 37 -21.83 -10.03 -12.44
CA SER A 37 -21.07 -11.07 -11.75
C SER A 37 -20.33 -10.48 -10.54
N LEU A 38 -20.12 -11.27 -9.47
CA LEU A 38 -19.30 -10.87 -8.32
C LEU A 38 -17.91 -10.40 -8.77
N LYS A 39 -17.32 -11.06 -9.75
CA LYS A 39 -16.03 -10.66 -10.34
C LYS A 39 -16.09 -9.24 -10.92
N SER A 40 -17.09 -8.94 -11.75
CA SER A 40 -17.25 -7.60 -12.38
C SER A 40 -17.54 -6.52 -11.33
N TYR A 41 -18.30 -6.84 -10.27
CA TYR A 41 -18.53 -5.93 -9.16
C TYR A 41 -17.24 -5.61 -8.41
N CYS A 42 -16.45 -6.61 -8.03
CA CYS A 42 -15.21 -6.41 -7.29
C CYS A 42 -14.12 -5.77 -8.16
N GLU A 43 -14.08 -6.05 -9.47
CA GLU A 43 -13.22 -5.33 -10.42
C GLU A 43 -13.64 -3.86 -10.56
N GLY A 44 -14.94 -3.57 -10.63
CA GLY A 44 -15.47 -2.21 -10.67
C GLY A 44 -15.16 -1.44 -9.39
N TRP A 45 -15.34 -2.04 -8.22
CA TRP A 45 -14.95 -1.47 -6.94
C TRP A 45 -13.45 -1.14 -6.93
N ARG A 46 -12.60 -2.09 -7.33
CA ARG A 46 -11.17 -1.91 -7.41
C ARG A 46 -10.77 -0.76 -8.34
N ILE A 47 -11.34 -0.69 -9.54
CA ILE A 47 -11.04 0.39 -10.50
C ILE A 47 -11.40 1.76 -9.89
N ASN A 48 -12.55 1.87 -9.27
CA ASN A 48 -13.01 3.15 -8.73
C ASN A 48 -12.26 3.55 -7.46
N VAL A 49 -11.99 2.62 -6.56
CA VAL A 49 -11.40 2.92 -5.24
C VAL A 49 -9.87 2.91 -5.29
N GLU A 50 -9.27 1.85 -5.86
CA GLU A 50 -7.82 1.73 -5.90
C GLU A 50 -7.18 2.64 -6.97
N LEU A 51 -7.74 2.67 -8.19
CA LEU A 51 -7.12 3.38 -9.32
C LEU A 51 -7.50 4.87 -9.37
N HIS A 52 -8.71 5.22 -9.00
CA HIS A 52 -9.18 6.61 -9.00
C HIS A 52 -9.05 7.29 -7.63
N ASN A 53 -8.51 6.59 -6.62
CA ASN A 53 -8.26 7.11 -5.27
C ASN A 53 -9.46 7.85 -4.68
N ILE A 54 -10.65 7.26 -4.78
CA ILE A 54 -11.89 7.84 -4.22
C ILE A 54 -11.79 7.75 -2.69
N GLN A 55 -11.63 8.89 -2.05
CA GLN A 55 -11.55 8.98 -0.59
C GLN A 55 -12.88 8.57 0.05
N GLY A 56 -12.80 7.88 1.18
CA GLY A 56 -13.97 7.46 1.97
C GLY A 56 -14.40 6.01 1.78
N PHE A 57 -13.80 5.26 0.87
CA PHE A 57 -14.07 3.83 0.64
C PHE A 57 -12.89 2.96 1.09
N ALA A 58 -12.44 3.15 2.33
CA ALA A 58 -11.30 2.40 2.88
C ALA A 58 -11.63 0.92 3.15
N VAL A 59 -12.92 0.55 3.18
CA VAL A 59 -13.35 -0.80 3.53
C VAL A 59 -13.61 -1.62 2.26
N VAL A 60 -12.91 -2.74 2.13
CA VAL A 60 -13.20 -3.72 1.08
C VAL A 60 -14.58 -4.33 1.32
N PRO A 61 -15.49 -4.32 0.34
CA PRO A 61 -16.78 -4.96 0.50
C PRO A 61 -16.61 -6.43 0.92
N GLU A 62 -17.41 -6.91 1.88
CA GLU A 62 -17.29 -8.26 2.43
C GLU A 62 -17.33 -9.33 1.34
N GLU A 63 -18.18 -9.13 0.34
CA GLU A 63 -18.31 -10.01 -0.82
C GLU A 63 -17.03 -10.06 -1.67
N CYS A 64 -16.23 -8.99 -1.64
CA CYS A 64 -14.98 -8.89 -2.40
C CYS A 64 -13.77 -9.43 -1.65
N VAL A 65 -13.86 -9.72 -0.36
CA VAL A 65 -12.75 -10.26 0.46
C VAL A 65 -12.27 -11.59 -0.11
N SER A 66 -13.18 -12.47 -0.54
CA SER A 66 -12.84 -13.75 -1.18
C SER A 66 -12.20 -13.57 -2.56
N TYR A 67 -12.50 -12.46 -3.24
CA TYR A 67 -11.86 -12.08 -4.50
C TYR A 67 -10.45 -11.53 -4.29
N ILE A 68 -10.20 -10.92 -3.13
CA ILE A 68 -8.88 -10.39 -2.74
C ILE A 68 -7.96 -11.51 -2.26
N GLY A 69 -8.49 -12.60 -1.68
CA GLY A 69 -7.67 -13.70 -1.19
C GLY A 69 -8.46 -14.95 -0.86
N LYS A 70 -7.79 -16.10 -0.75
CA LYS A 70 -8.41 -17.40 -0.47
C LYS A 70 -8.54 -17.76 1.01
N LYS A 71 -8.06 -16.93 1.93
CA LYS A 71 -8.03 -17.18 3.40
C LYS A 71 -7.38 -18.52 3.82
N ASP A 72 -6.47 -19.06 3.00
CA ASP A 72 -5.75 -20.30 3.28
C ASP A 72 -4.35 -20.05 3.89
N GLY A 73 -4.08 -18.82 4.32
CA GLY A 73 -2.79 -18.41 4.89
C GLY A 73 -1.65 -18.29 3.87
N LYS A 74 -1.96 -18.36 2.56
CA LYS A 74 -0.97 -18.25 1.48
C LYS A 74 -1.02 -16.93 0.72
N ASP A 75 -1.99 -16.09 1.01
CA ASP A 75 -2.09 -14.77 0.41
C ASP A 75 -1.12 -13.80 1.09
N ALA A 76 -0.33 -13.11 0.30
CA ALA A 76 0.79 -12.28 0.77
C ALA A 76 0.74 -10.88 0.18
N TRP A 77 1.16 -9.91 0.99
CA TRP A 77 1.47 -8.55 0.59
C TRP A 77 2.90 -8.20 0.99
N LEU A 78 3.58 -7.49 0.13
CA LEU A 78 4.94 -7.03 0.35
C LEU A 78 4.93 -5.53 0.60
N PHE A 79 5.69 -5.12 1.60
CA PHE A 79 5.95 -3.70 1.88
C PHE A 79 7.44 -3.45 1.84
N ASP A 80 7.86 -2.39 1.15
CA ASP A 80 9.14 -1.77 1.40
C ASP A 80 9.14 -1.08 2.77
N ILE A 81 10.27 -0.66 3.26
CA ILE A 81 10.38 -0.01 4.58
C ILE A 81 10.58 1.50 4.44
N ASP A 82 11.69 1.92 3.83
CA ASP A 82 12.05 3.32 3.75
C ASP A 82 11.11 4.07 2.81
N ASP A 83 10.60 5.20 3.27
CA ASP A 83 9.58 6.03 2.61
C ASP A 83 8.34 5.27 2.13
N THR A 84 8.13 4.10 2.75
CA THR A 84 6.94 3.26 2.58
C THR A 84 6.25 3.00 3.92
N LEU A 85 6.92 2.46 4.91
CA LEU A 85 6.45 2.30 6.28
C LEU A 85 7.05 3.35 7.22
N LEU A 86 8.33 3.62 7.05
CA LEU A 86 9.11 4.57 7.84
C LEU A 86 9.56 5.74 6.96
N SER A 87 9.46 6.98 7.47
CA SER A 87 9.83 8.16 6.70
C SER A 87 11.28 8.57 6.90
N THR A 88 12.05 8.63 5.82
CA THR A 88 13.43 9.16 5.83
C THR A 88 13.50 10.68 5.71
N VAL A 89 12.36 11.37 5.59
CA VAL A 89 12.28 12.84 5.51
C VAL A 89 13.11 13.56 6.59
N PRO A 90 13.12 13.14 7.88
CA PRO A 90 13.93 13.81 8.89
C PRO A 90 15.43 13.75 8.63
N TYR A 91 15.92 12.70 7.97
CA TYR A 91 17.31 12.60 7.54
C TYR A 91 17.57 13.53 6.36
N PHE A 92 16.81 13.40 5.28
CA PHE A 92 17.01 14.17 4.05
C PHE A 92 16.78 15.68 4.24
N LYS A 93 15.92 16.08 5.17
CA LYS A 93 15.78 17.50 5.57
C LYS A 93 17.10 18.11 6.06
N LYS A 94 17.95 17.31 6.72
CA LYS A 94 19.29 17.74 7.18
C LYS A 94 20.37 17.65 6.11
N HIS A 95 20.07 16.95 5.01
CA HIS A 95 20.98 16.69 3.89
C HIS A 95 20.42 17.29 2.58
N HIS A 96 19.97 18.57 2.66
CA HIS A 96 19.51 19.38 1.52
C HIS A 96 18.46 18.66 0.63
N PHE A 97 17.60 17.85 1.23
CA PHE A 97 16.52 17.12 0.54
C PHE A 97 16.99 16.32 -0.68
N GLY A 98 18.11 15.61 -0.55
CA GLY A 98 18.70 14.81 -1.63
C GLY A 98 19.56 15.61 -2.61
N GLY A 99 19.79 16.88 -2.35
CA GLY A 99 20.70 17.73 -3.16
C GLY A 99 22.19 17.41 -2.96
N GLU A 100 22.52 16.50 -2.03
CA GLU A 100 23.87 16.02 -1.77
C GLU A 100 24.04 14.58 -2.28
N LYS A 101 25.30 14.21 -2.57
CA LYS A 101 25.61 12.81 -2.85
C LYS A 101 25.28 11.96 -1.61
N LEU A 102 24.48 10.92 -1.81
CA LEU A 102 24.09 10.01 -0.73
C LEU A 102 25.32 9.36 -0.07
N ASN A 103 25.44 9.54 1.23
CA ASN A 103 26.42 8.85 2.05
C ASN A 103 25.75 7.72 2.83
N LEU A 104 25.89 6.48 2.35
CA LEU A 104 25.27 5.31 2.95
C LEU A 104 25.67 5.11 4.40
N THR A 105 26.94 5.33 4.78
CA THR A 105 27.40 5.17 6.15
C THR A 105 26.67 6.13 7.12
N LEU A 106 26.48 7.37 6.71
CA LEU A 106 25.75 8.35 7.53
C LEU A 106 24.26 8.00 7.63
N LEU A 107 23.66 7.56 6.53
CA LEU A 107 22.26 7.13 6.50
C LEU A 107 22.04 5.89 7.38
N GLU A 108 22.86 4.87 7.25
CA GLU A 108 22.80 3.66 8.09
C GLU A 108 23.05 3.98 9.57
N GLY A 109 24.02 4.86 9.89
CA GLY A 109 24.25 5.36 11.25
C GLY A 109 23.06 6.15 11.80
N TRP A 110 22.27 6.79 10.96
CA TRP A 110 21.01 7.43 11.38
C TRP A 110 19.90 6.39 11.58
N MET A 111 19.75 5.44 10.69
CA MET A 111 18.76 4.35 10.79
C MET A 111 19.01 3.47 12.02
N SER A 112 20.27 3.20 12.37
CA SER A 112 20.65 2.38 13.54
C SER A 112 20.19 2.93 14.88
N ARG A 113 19.81 4.23 14.94
CA ARG A 113 19.25 4.84 16.16
C ARG A 113 17.81 4.39 16.44
N GLY A 114 17.15 3.72 15.51
CA GLY A 114 15.79 3.20 15.69
C GLY A 114 14.72 4.27 15.96
N LYS A 115 14.86 5.48 15.41
CA LYS A 115 13.95 6.62 15.67
C LYS A 115 13.35 7.20 14.39
N VAL A 116 13.17 6.38 13.40
CA VAL A 116 12.56 6.77 12.13
C VAL A 116 11.04 6.79 12.31
N PRO A 117 10.34 7.90 12.03
CA PRO A 117 8.90 8.00 12.24
C PRO A 117 8.11 7.14 11.26
N ALA A 118 6.95 6.65 11.67
CA ALA A 118 6.02 5.95 10.79
C ALA A 118 5.37 6.88 9.76
N LEU A 119 4.97 6.29 8.63
CA LEU A 119 3.99 6.87 7.72
C LEU A 119 2.60 6.38 8.14
N GLU A 120 1.81 7.27 8.74
CA GLU A 120 0.52 6.93 9.37
C GLU A 120 -0.48 6.23 8.43
N HIS A 121 -0.54 6.67 7.16
CA HIS A 121 -1.44 6.04 6.19
C HIS A 121 -1.01 4.61 5.85
N SER A 122 0.30 4.37 5.78
CA SER A 122 0.85 3.03 5.57
C SER A 122 0.59 2.12 6.77
N LEU A 123 0.67 2.66 7.99
CA LEU A 123 0.35 1.90 9.21
C LEU A 123 -1.11 1.47 9.22
N LYS A 124 -2.05 2.35 8.91
CA LYS A 124 -3.47 2.02 8.80
C LYS A 124 -3.72 0.92 7.77
N PHE A 125 -3.14 1.05 6.59
CA PHE A 125 -3.29 0.06 5.53
C PHE A 125 -2.66 -1.30 5.89
N PHE A 126 -1.51 -1.28 6.55
CA PHE A 126 -0.86 -2.46 7.09
C PHE A 126 -1.78 -3.21 8.06
N ASP A 127 -2.40 -2.50 9.01
CA ASP A 127 -3.30 -3.08 10.01
C ASP A 127 -4.59 -3.61 9.37
N GLU A 128 -5.13 -2.94 8.37
CA GLU A 128 -6.29 -3.43 7.60
C GLU A 128 -5.97 -4.77 6.91
N LEU A 129 -4.85 -4.87 6.18
CA LEU A 129 -4.43 -6.13 5.54
C LEU A 129 -4.20 -7.24 6.56
N LYS A 130 -3.57 -6.92 7.68
CA LYS A 130 -3.35 -7.86 8.77
C LYS A 130 -4.67 -8.38 9.34
N SER A 131 -5.65 -7.50 9.56
CA SER A 131 -6.98 -7.88 10.06
C SER A 131 -7.72 -8.83 9.12
N MET A 132 -7.43 -8.77 7.82
CA MET A 132 -7.95 -9.70 6.81
C MET A 132 -7.23 -11.06 6.78
N GLY A 133 -6.22 -11.28 7.62
CA GLY A 133 -5.46 -12.54 7.69
C GLY A 133 -4.43 -12.72 6.57
N VAL A 134 -4.04 -11.64 5.91
CA VAL A 134 -3.02 -11.64 4.86
C VAL A 134 -1.62 -11.77 5.48
N GLN A 135 -0.75 -12.56 4.86
CA GLN A 135 0.65 -12.66 5.27
C GLN A 135 1.41 -11.42 4.80
N ILE A 136 2.05 -10.72 5.72
CA ILE A 136 2.76 -9.49 5.41
C ILE A 136 4.27 -9.75 5.44
N PHE A 137 4.93 -9.47 4.33
CA PHE A 137 6.38 -9.54 4.19
C PHE A 137 6.95 -8.13 4.05
N LEU A 138 7.93 -7.81 4.89
CA LEU A 138 8.70 -6.58 4.79
C LEU A 138 9.98 -6.88 4.01
N VAL A 139 10.19 -6.19 2.89
CA VAL A 139 11.31 -6.44 1.98
C VAL A 139 12.04 -5.12 1.74
N SER A 140 13.23 -4.97 2.29
CA SER A 140 13.98 -3.72 2.23
C SER A 140 15.38 -3.90 1.67
N SER A 141 15.89 -2.83 1.05
CA SER A 141 17.30 -2.71 0.65
C SER A 141 18.25 -2.45 1.82
N ARG A 142 17.74 -2.23 3.04
CA ARG A 142 18.56 -2.14 4.25
C ARG A 142 19.40 -3.39 4.41
N ARG A 143 20.61 -3.21 4.88
CA ARG A 143 21.54 -4.33 5.12
C ARG A 143 21.19 -5.09 6.38
N GLU A 144 21.59 -6.36 6.43
CA GLU A 144 21.23 -7.29 7.51
C GLU A 144 21.70 -6.83 8.90
N HIS A 145 22.82 -6.11 9.01
CA HIS A 145 23.32 -5.59 10.29
C HIS A 145 22.39 -4.55 10.93
N LEU A 146 21.44 -3.97 10.16
CA LEU A 146 20.42 -3.06 10.67
C LEU A 146 19.16 -3.77 11.17
N ARG A 147 19.11 -5.10 11.17
CA ARG A 147 17.92 -5.89 11.49
C ARG A 147 17.32 -5.53 12.85
N SER A 148 18.14 -5.55 13.92
CA SER A 148 17.65 -5.25 15.27
C SER A 148 17.06 -3.85 15.34
N ALA A 149 17.84 -2.85 14.93
CA ALA A 149 17.38 -1.45 14.97
C ALA A 149 16.13 -1.22 14.09
N THR A 150 16.02 -1.93 12.95
CA THR A 150 14.84 -1.84 12.09
C THR A 150 13.62 -2.48 12.74
N THR A 151 13.78 -3.66 13.34
CA THR A 151 12.71 -4.36 14.07
C THR A 151 12.20 -3.53 15.24
N ASP A 152 13.11 -3.06 16.10
CA ASP A 152 12.78 -2.27 17.28
C ASP A 152 12.04 -0.99 16.87
N ASN A 153 12.54 -0.29 15.85
CA ASN A 153 11.91 0.93 15.33
C ASN A 153 10.48 0.67 14.78
N LEU A 154 10.30 -0.38 14.00
CA LEU A 154 8.98 -0.75 13.47
C LEU A 154 7.99 -1.03 14.60
N VAL A 155 8.41 -1.77 15.63
CA VAL A 155 7.60 -2.08 16.81
C VAL A 155 7.25 -0.81 17.57
N ASP A 156 8.24 0.05 17.84
CA ASP A 156 8.07 1.29 18.59
C ASP A 156 7.08 2.26 17.95
N VAL A 157 6.99 2.26 16.60
CA VAL A 157 6.07 3.14 15.87
C VAL A 157 4.74 2.46 15.50
N GLY A 158 4.49 1.24 15.98
CA GLY A 158 3.19 0.59 15.93
C GLY A 158 3.04 -0.56 14.92
N TYR A 159 4.02 -0.86 14.09
CA TYR A 159 3.94 -2.02 13.21
C TYR A 159 4.17 -3.31 13.99
N HIS A 160 3.23 -4.25 13.92
CA HIS A 160 3.31 -5.53 14.62
C HIS A 160 2.76 -6.70 13.80
N GLY A 161 3.36 -7.88 13.97
CA GLY A 161 2.81 -9.13 13.45
C GLY A 161 2.95 -9.30 11.94
N TRP A 162 4.01 -8.78 11.34
CA TRP A 162 4.42 -9.19 10.00
C TRP A 162 4.91 -10.63 10.02
N THR A 163 4.81 -11.31 8.88
CA THR A 163 5.20 -12.72 8.75
C THR A 163 6.73 -12.87 8.72
N ARG A 164 7.41 -11.99 8.01
CA ARG A 164 8.88 -12.01 7.89
C ARG A 164 9.42 -10.64 7.48
N LEU A 165 10.56 -10.27 8.07
CA LEU A 165 11.42 -9.17 7.65
C LEU A 165 12.58 -9.72 6.83
N ILE A 166 12.76 -9.25 5.60
CA ILE A 166 13.78 -9.68 4.65
C ILE A 166 14.65 -8.46 4.31
N LEU A 167 15.91 -8.53 4.69
CA LEU A 167 16.93 -7.51 4.47
C LEU A 167 18.03 -8.05 3.57
N ARG A 168 18.82 -7.15 2.97
CA ARG A 168 19.96 -7.55 2.12
C ARG A 168 21.04 -8.20 2.96
N GLY A 169 21.33 -9.46 2.65
CA GLY A 169 22.48 -10.18 3.18
C GLY A 169 23.77 -9.82 2.43
N PRO A 170 24.93 -10.31 2.94
CA PRO A 170 26.22 -10.10 2.27
C PRO A 170 26.24 -10.59 0.82
N ASP A 171 25.58 -11.71 0.53
CA ASP A 171 25.52 -12.30 -0.82
C ASP A 171 24.69 -11.45 -1.80
N ASP A 172 23.84 -10.56 -1.28
CA ASP A 172 22.98 -9.68 -2.08
C ASP A 172 23.62 -8.31 -2.35
N GLU A 173 24.73 -7.98 -1.70
CA GLU A 173 25.33 -6.63 -1.77
C GLU A 173 25.81 -6.25 -3.17
N LEU A 174 26.19 -7.21 -3.98
CA LEU A 174 26.62 -7.01 -5.36
C LEU A 174 25.46 -6.97 -6.36
N ASN A 175 24.27 -7.38 -5.94
CA ASN A 175 23.09 -7.36 -6.80
C ASN A 175 22.50 -5.95 -6.85
N GLU A 176 21.92 -5.57 -7.98
CA GLU A 176 21.04 -4.40 -8.03
C GLU A 176 19.83 -4.63 -7.12
N VAL A 177 19.30 -3.55 -6.52
CA VAL A 177 18.16 -3.63 -5.59
C VAL A 177 16.94 -4.26 -6.25
N GLN A 178 16.69 -3.90 -7.51
CA GLN A 178 15.63 -4.47 -8.33
C GLN A 178 15.76 -6.01 -8.44
N GLN A 179 16.95 -6.50 -8.76
CA GLN A 179 17.21 -7.94 -8.91
C GLN A 179 17.04 -8.68 -7.57
N TYR A 180 17.57 -8.11 -6.49
CA TYR A 180 17.39 -8.63 -5.13
C TYR A 180 15.90 -8.77 -4.78
N LYS A 181 15.12 -7.70 -4.93
CA LYS A 181 13.67 -7.72 -4.61
C LYS A 181 12.90 -8.68 -5.52
N ALA A 182 13.28 -8.80 -6.80
CA ALA A 182 12.70 -9.80 -7.72
C ALA A 182 13.01 -11.23 -7.27
N ASN A 183 14.21 -11.51 -6.81
CA ASN A 183 14.60 -12.81 -6.27
C ASN A 183 13.82 -13.16 -5.00
N VAL A 184 13.62 -12.20 -4.10
CA VAL A 184 12.75 -12.38 -2.92
C VAL A 184 11.34 -12.77 -3.34
N ARG A 185 10.74 -12.10 -4.33
CA ARG A 185 9.42 -12.47 -4.86
C ARG A 185 9.38 -13.90 -5.41
N LYS A 186 10.41 -14.32 -6.16
CA LYS A 186 10.53 -15.70 -6.67
C LYS A 186 10.56 -16.70 -5.52
N GLN A 187 11.37 -16.46 -4.49
CA GLN A 187 11.45 -17.34 -3.33
C GLN A 187 10.11 -17.44 -2.57
N LEU A 188 9.41 -16.35 -2.40
CA LEU A 188 8.09 -16.38 -1.73
C LEU A 188 7.08 -17.19 -2.53
N ILE A 189 7.06 -17.03 -3.85
CA ILE A 189 6.17 -17.82 -4.73
C ILE A 189 6.56 -19.29 -4.72
N SER A 190 7.84 -19.63 -4.76
CA SER A 190 8.30 -21.04 -4.67
C SER A 190 7.93 -21.69 -3.33
N ASN A 191 7.82 -20.90 -2.25
CA ASN A 191 7.33 -21.33 -0.94
C ASN A 191 5.78 -21.40 -0.86
N GLY A 192 5.10 -21.23 -1.99
CA GLY A 192 3.67 -21.38 -2.12
C GLY A 192 2.85 -20.15 -1.76
N TYR A 193 3.47 -18.98 -1.55
CA TYR A 193 2.73 -17.74 -1.33
C TYR A 193 2.21 -17.16 -2.65
N ARG A 194 1.03 -16.57 -2.58
CA ARG A 194 0.43 -15.79 -3.68
C ARG A 194 0.58 -14.31 -3.36
N ILE A 195 1.45 -13.63 -4.07
CA ILE A 195 1.67 -12.20 -3.86
C ILE A 195 0.55 -11.42 -4.54
N TRP A 196 -0.33 -10.81 -3.74
CA TRP A 196 -1.46 -10.03 -4.20
C TRP A 196 -1.10 -8.57 -4.45
N GLY A 197 -0.20 -8.03 -3.67
CA GLY A 197 0.18 -6.64 -3.81
C GLY A 197 1.57 -6.33 -3.28
N ILE A 198 2.12 -5.23 -3.79
CA ILE A 198 3.36 -4.61 -3.29
C ILE A 198 3.10 -3.14 -3.07
N VAL A 199 3.60 -2.63 -1.95
CA VAL A 199 3.66 -1.20 -1.64
C VAL A 199 5.12 -0.79 -1.54
N GLY A 200 5.49 0.27 -2.22
CA GLY A 200 6.86 0.79 -2.21
C GLY A 200 6.96 2.19 -2.80
N ASP A 201 8.03 2.89 -2.48
CA ASP A 201 8.33 4.24 -2.96
C ASP A 201 9.27 4.26 -4.17
N GLN A 202 9.95 3.14 -4.46
CA GLN A 202 10.89 3.01 -5.58
C GLN A 202 10.43 1.99 -6.61
N TYR A 203 10.71 2.23 -7.88
CA TYR A 203 10.39 1.31 -8.98
C TYR A 203 11.10 -0.04 -8.82
N SER A 204 12.29 -0.07 -8.22
CA SER A 204 13.00 -1.31 -7.89
C SER A 204 12.20 -2.29 -7.04
N SER A 205 11.16 -1.85 -6.34
CA SER A 205 10.23 -2.72 -5.61
C SER A 205 9.29 -3.50 -6.53
N PHE A 206 8.99 -2.99 -7.71
CA PHE A 206 7.94 -3.52 -8.62
C PHE A 206 8.51 -4.21 -9.85
N GLU A 207 9.63 -3.74 -10.33
CA GLU A 207 10.27 -4.20 -11.57
C GLU A 207 10.86 -5.61 -11.44
N GLY A 208 11.08 -6.24 -12.58
CA GLY A 208 11.54 -7.62 -12.65
C GLY A 208 10.43 -8.66 -12.43
N LEU A 209 10.72 -9.89 -12.83
CA LEU A 209 9.80 -11.02 -12.70
C LEU A 209 10.02 -11.76 -11.37
N PRO A 210 8.95 -12.33 -10.80
CA PRO A 210 7.56 -12.31 -11.26
C PRO A 210 6.86 -10.98 -10.96
N SER A 211 6.00 -10.55 -11.87
CA SER A 211 5.11 -9.41 -11.63
C SER A 211 4.03 -9.77 -10.63
N VAL A 212 3.47 -8.76 -9.98
CA VAL A 212 2.39 -8.91 -9.02
C VAL A 212 1.09 -8.32 -9.54
N ARG A 213 -0.03 -8.71 -8.93
CA ARG A 213 -1.34 -8.24 -9.38
C ARG A 213 -1.59 -6.76 -9.13
N ARG A 214 -1.05 -6.22 -8.03
CA ARG A 214 -1.25 -4.82 -7.61
C ARG A 214 0.07 -4.22 -7.18
N SER A 215 0.32 -3.01 -7.64
CA SER A 215 1.51 -2.24 -7.29
C SER A 215 1.09 -0.85 -6.84
N PHE A 216 1.44 -0.48 -5.62
CA PHE A 216 1.14 0.81 -5.03
C PHE A 216 2.43 1.60 -4.89
N LYS A 217 2.67 2.49 -5.85
CA LYS A 217 3.83 3.37 -5.88
C LYS A 217 3.58 4.60 -5.02
N LEU A 218 4.30 4.73 -3.91
CA LEU A 218 4.28 5.93 -3.09
C LEU A 218 5.24 6.99 -3.65
N PRO A 219 4.94 8.27 -3.47
CA PRO A 219 5.85 9.34 -3.89
C PRO A 219 7.15 9.31 -3.08
N ASN A 220 8.27 9.49 -3.73
CA ASN A 220 9.56 9.79 -3.09
C ASN A 220 10.34 10.79 -3.98
N PRO A 221 10.46 12.05 -3.59
CA PRO A 221 11.18 13.07 -4.33
C PRO A 221 12.67 13.21 -3.96
N PHE A 222 13.19 12.42 -3.00
CA PHE A 222 14.51 12.66 -2.40
C PHE A 222 15.63 11.85 -3.04
N TYR A 223 15.35 10.64 -3.47
CA TYR A 223 16.34 9.75 -4.05
C TYR A 223 15.71 8.76 -5.02
N TYR A 224 16.54 8.16 -5.84
CA TYR A 224 16.20 7.06 -6.74
C TYR A 224 17.09 5.86 -6.45
N VAL A 225 16.51 4.66 -6.47
CA VAL A 225 17.22 3.39 -6.32
C VAL A 225 16.89 2.52 -7.52
N SER A 226 17.93 2.24 -8.32
CA SER A 226 17.87 1.31 -9.45
C SER A 226 17.97 -0.16 -9.02
#